data_f1463ec04695202de357eb27b7f3de4d
#
_entry.id   f1463ec04695202de357eb27b7f3de4d
#
_cell.length_a   1.000
_cell.length_b   1.000
_cell.length_c   1.000
_cell.angle_alpha   90.00
_cell.angle_beta   90.00
_cell.angle_gamma   90.00
#
_symmetry.space_group_name_H-M   'P 1'
#
loop_
_entity.id
_entity.type
_entity.pdbx_description
1 polymer ?
#
loop_
_entity_poly.entity_id
_entity_poly.type
_entity_poly.pdbx_seq_one_letter_code
_entity_poly.pdbx_strand_id
1 'polypeptide(L)' 'MRCTVIDIRGDYAYVKYEDTGVVSEVAIALLPFCSDIGDRLLFEDFEFTKV' A
#
# COMPACT_ATOMS: atom_id res chain seq x y z
N MET A 1 -8.29 0.99 7.36
CA MET A 1 -7.08 1.81 7.57
C MET A 1 -6.55 2.30 6.23
N ARG A 2 -6.35 3.59 6.12
CA ARG A 2 -5.86 4.19 4.87
C ARG A 2 -4.35 4.23 4.83
N CYS A 3 -3.80 4.00 3.64
CA CYS A 3 -2.36 4.08 3.43
C CYS A 3 -2.05 4.64 2.05
N THR A 4 -0.80 5.00 1.84
CA THR A 4 -0.32 5.54 0.56
C THR A 4 0.93 4.77 0.16
N VAL A 5 1.01 4.41 -1.11
CA VAL A 5 2.22 3.79 -1.65
C VAL A 5 3.29 4.87 -1.79
N ILE A 6 4.39 4.71 -1.10
CA ILE A 6 5.47 5.71 -1.09
C ILE A 6 6.70 5.30 -1.89
N ASP A 7 6.86 4.00 -2.14
CA ASP A 7 7.99 3.51 -2.92
C ASP A 7 7.67 2.10 -3.45
N ILE A 8 8.34 1.72 -4.52
CA ILE A 8 8.25 0.37 -5.08
C ILE A 8 9.66 -0.07 -5.42
N ARG A 9 10.05 -1.25 -4.92
CA ARG A 9 11.37 -1.82 -5.18
C ARG A 9 11.25 -3.30 -5.50
N GLY A 10 11.60 -3.69 -6.72
CA GLY A 10 11.50 -5.06 -7.15
C GLY A 10 10.07 -5.58 -7.02
N ASP A 11 9.88 -6.64 -6.25
CA ASP A 11 8.58 -7.25 -6.04
C ASP A 11 7.85 -6.74 -4.81
N TYR A 12 8.37 -5.68 -4.17
CA TYR A 12 7.81 -5.14 -2.94
C TYR A 12 7.47 -3.67 -3.08
N ALA A 13 6.40 -3.27 -2.42
CA ALA A 13 6.00 -1.88 -2.28
C ALA A 13 6.09 -1.48 -0.82
N TYR A 14 6.29 -0.20 -0.58
CA TYR A 14 6.29 0.36 0.76
C TYR A 14 5.07 1.25 0.89
N VAL A 15 4.27 0.96 1.90
CA VAL A 15 3.05 1.72 2.17
C VAL A 15 3.17 2.40 3.52
N LYS A 16 2.71 3.64 3.59
CA LYS A 16 2.68 4.41 4.83
C LYS A 16 1.24 4.53 5.29
N TYR A 17 0.97 4.05 6.50
CA TYR A 17 -0.36 4.14 7.10
C TYR A 17 -0.59 5.54 7.65
N GLU A 18 -1.72 6.14 7.30
CA GLU A 18 -2.01 7.53 7.67
C GLU A 18 -2.21 7.69 9.17
N ASP A 19 -2.81 6.71 9.83
CA ASP A 19 -3.14 6.82 11.25
C ASP A 19 -1.90 6.81 12.15
N THR A 20 -0.93 5.97 11.83
CA THR A 20 0.23 5.74 12.69
C THR A 20 1.52 6.29 12.11
N GLY A 21 1.55 6.57 10.82
CA GLY A 21 2.78 6.95 10.12
C GLY A 21 3.76 5.79 9.92
N VAL A 22 3.36 4.57 10.25
CA VAL A 22 4.19 3.39 10.08
C VAL A 22 4.32 3.04 8.60
N VAL A 23 5.54 2.67 8.19
CA VAL A 23 5.83 2.20 6.84
C VAL A 23 5.97 0.68 6.89
N SER A 24 5.23 0.00 6.01
CA SER A 24 5.28 -1.45 5.89
C SER A 24 5.72 -1.88 4.50
N GLU A 25 6.50 -2.95 4.44
CA GLU A 25 6.85 -3.59 3.18
C GLU A 25 5.78 -4.62 2.84
N VAL A 26 5.24 -4.53 1.63
CA VAL A 26 4.14 -5.39 1.18
C VAL A 26 4.48 -5.94 -0.20
N ALA A 27 4.24 -7.22 -0.44
CA ALA A 27 4.41 -7.79 -1.76
C ALA A 27 3.47 -7.11 -2.76
N ILE A 28 3.98 -6.74 -3.92
CA ILE A 28 3.18 -6.07 -4.96
C ILE A 28 1.96 -6.92 -5.33
N ALA A 29 2.10 -8.23 -5.32
CA ALA A 29 1.00 -9.14 -5.65
C ALA A 29 -0.20 -9.00 -4.71
N LEU A 30 -0.02 -8.43 -3.53
CA LEU A 30 -1.12 -8.20 -2.58
C LEU A 30 -1.83 -6.87 -2.82
N LEU A 31 -1.30 -6.02 -3.68
CA LEU A 31 -1.88 -4.70 -3.97
C LEU A 31 -2.89 -4.81 -5.12
N PRO A 32 -3.83 -3.86 -5.21
CA PRO A 32 -4.73 -3.79 -6.36
C PRO A 32 -3.97 -3.65 -7.66
N PHE A 33 -4.55 -4.14 -8.74
CA PHE A 33 -3.96 -4.06 -10.07
C PHE A 33 -3.65 -2.61 -10.45
N CYS A 34 -2.49 -2.39 -11.06
CA CYS A 34 -2.02 -1.06 -11.48
C CYS A 34 -1.77 -0.09 -10.32
N SER A 35 -1.44 -0.59 -9.14
CA SER A 35 -1.02 0.28 -8.05
C SER A 35 0.36 0.88 -8.34
N ASP A 36 0.53 2.16 -8.03
CA ASP A 36 1.78 2.88 -8.28
C ASP A 36 2.10 3.82 -7.11
N ILE A 37 3.30 4.39 -7.13
CA ILE A 37 3.73 5.36 -6.14
C ILE A 37 2.75 6.54 -6.12
N GLY A 38 2.31 6.93 -4.93
CA GLY A 38 1.34 8.00 -4.76
C GLY A 38 -0.10 7.54 -4.68
N ASP A 39 -0.38 6.27 -5.01
CA ASP A 39 -1.73 5.75 -4.94
C ASP A 39 -2.17 5.61 -3.49
N ARG A 40 -3.42 5.95 -3.23
CA ARG A 40 -4.04 5.77 -1.93
C ARG A 40 -4.80 4.48 -1.91
N LEU A 41 -4.63 3.73 -0.82
CA LEU A 41 -5.26 2.43 -0.66
C LEU A 41 -5.99 2.37 0.68
N LEU A 42 -6.98 1.50 0.74
CA LEU A 42 -7.67 1.17 1.98
C LEU A 42 -7.32 -0.27 2.34
N PHE A 43 -6.82 -0.48 3.55
CA PHE A 43 -6.52 -1.81 4.07
C PHE A 43 -7.60 -2.22 5.06
N GLU A 44 -8.41 -3.20 4.69
CA GLU A 44 -9.47 -3.77 5.53
C GLU A 44 -9.55 -5.27 5.29
N ASP A 45 -9.88 -6.01 6.35
CA ASP A 45 -10.06 -7.47 6.26
C ASP A 45 -8.88 -8.17 5.56
N PHE A 46 -7.68 -7.70 5.85
CA PHE A 46 -6.43 -8.23 5.26
C PHE A 46 -6.33 -8.05 3.75
N GLU A 47 -7.06 -7.10 3.18
CA GLU A 47 -7.02 -6.79 1.75
C GLU A 47 -6.77 -5.31 1.51
N PHE A 48 -6.05 -5.01 0.43
CA PHE A 48 -5.84 -3.65 -0.05
C PHE A 48 -6.78 -3.37 -1.21
N THR A 49 -7.48 -2.23 -1.16
CA THR A 49 -8.33 -1.77 -2.26
C THR A 49 -7.98 -0.32 -2.57
N LYS A 50 -8.20 0.10 -3.80
CA LYS A 50 -8.00 1.51 -4.17
C LYS A 50 -9.15 2.36 -3.63
N VAL A 51 -8.79 3.52 -3.14
CA VAL A 51 -9.75 4.50 -2.65
C VAL A 51 -10.22 5.38 -3.79
#